data_56c1f84cf164429cb3f41d293ab0839a
#
_entry.id   56c1f84cf164429cb3f41d293ab0839a
#
_cell.length_a   1.000
_cell.length_b   1.000
_cell.length_c   1.000
_cell.angle_alpha   90.00
_cell.angle_beta   90.00
_cell.angle_gamma   90.00
#
_symmetry.space_group_name_H-M   'P 1'
#
loop_
_entity.id
_entity.type
_entity.pdbx_description
1 polymer ?
#
loop_
_entity_poly.entity_id
_entity_poly.type
_entity_poly.pdbx_seq_one_letter_code
_entity_poly.pdbx_strand_id
1 'polypeptide(L)'
;TGKTTLAHILVDIWDSLGIVDKKRYFQTTRGDWVGKYQGHSVAKAKKLIKQARGGVIFIDEAYSLIAAKDGDDAYGHEVLTEIVESMTDPDKNVTFIFAGYENDMSKLFGANKGLRRRFGYIYKLKQPDALHLFLIFQKQLKEHKWKVPKSERPTAVMFFQQHKEIFEWGGGSTENFIQHAKQSAISRLFPIQHDKKIMMVDLKEAHRQMVMHNKSTDPIPPHIKNMYL
;
A
#
# COMPACT_ATOMS: atom_id res chain seq x y z
N THR A 1 2.87 -3.43 1.48
CA THR A 1 4.25 -3.12 1.00
C THR A 1 5.05 -2.22 1.96
N GLY A 2 4.44 -1.69 3.02
CA GLY A 2 5.11 -0.81 3.98
C GLY A 2 5.26 0.66 3.53
N LYS A 3 4.88 1.02 2.30
CA LYS A 3 4.97 2.41 1.80
C LYS A 3 4.21 3.40 2.68
N THR A 4 2.94 3.12 2.94
CA THR A 4 2.08 3.95 3.80
C THR A 4 2.59 4.00 5.24
N THR A 5 3.07 2.87 5.77
CA THR A 5 3.66 2.81 7.12
C THR A 5 4.90 3.70 7.22
N LEU A 6 5.79 3.67 6.21
CA LEU A 6 6.97 4.54 6.16
C LEU A 6 6.56 6.01 6.09
N ALA A 7 5.55 6.36 5.29
CA ALA A 7 5.05 7.71 5.20
C ALA A 7 4.57 8.23 6.56
N HIS A 8 3.79 7.44 7.31
CA HIS A 8 3.37 7.81 8.66
C HIS A 8 4.56 8.02 9.62
N ILE A 9 5.55 7.12 9.59
CA ILE A 9 6.75 7.26 10.42
C ILE A 9 7.50 8.56 10.10
N LEU A 10 7.68 8.88 8.81
CA LEU A 10 8.33 10.12 8.38
C LEU A 10 7.55 11.35 8.85
N VAL A 11 6.22 11.33 8.72
CA VAL A 11 5.36 12.43 9.18
C VAL A 11 5.45 12.61 10.69
N ASP A 12 5.45 11.54 11.48
CA ASP A 12 5.60 11.61 12.94
C ASP A 12 6.97 12.19 13.35
N ILE A 13 8.04 11.83 12.64
CA ILE A 13 9.38 12.40 12.87
C ILE A 13 9.39 13.89 12.51
N TRP A 14 8.89 14.27 11.36
CA TRP A 14 8.88 15.67 10.92
C TRP A 14 7.99 16.56 11.79
N ASP A 15 6.86 16.04 12.27
CA ASP A 15 6.00 16.73 13.21
C ASP A 15 6.72 16.96 14.55
N SER A 16 7.43 15.93 15.06
CA SER A 16 8.21 16.05 16.30
C SER A 16 9.37 17.04 16.21
N LEU A 17 9.88 17.28 15.00
CA LEU A 17 10.91 18.27 14.70
C LEU A 17 10.32 19.66 14.36
N GLY A 18 9.00 19.83 14.36
CA GLY A 18 8.32 21.07 14.00
C GLY A 18 8.41 21.44 12.52
N ILE A 19 8.76 20.50 11.65
CA ILE A 19 8.88 20.72 10.19
C ILE A 19 7.51 20.75 9.53
N VAL A 20 6.59 19.89 9.97
CA VAL A 20 5.21 19.78 9.44
C VAL A 20 4.21 19.68 10.59
N ASP A 21 2.93 19.97 10.31
CA ASP A 21 1.81 19.68 11.19
C ASP A 21 1.14 18.37 10.76
N LYS A 22 1.29 17.29 11.53
CA LYS A 22 0.71 15.99 11.21
C LYS A 22 -0.81 15.97 11.20
N LYS A 23 -1.49 16.93 11.83
CA LYS A 23 -2.93 17.09 11.74
C LYS A 23 -3.38 17.44 10.33
N ARG A 24 -2.45 17.90 9.50
CA ARG A 24 -2.65 18.20 8.06
C ARG A 24 -2.00 17.15 7.17
N TYR A 25 -2.14 15.88 7.54
CA TYR A 25 -1.76 14.74 6.71
C TYR A 25 -2.95 14.31 5.85
N PHE A 26 -2.75 14.32 4.54
CA PHE A 26 -3.75 13.90 3.56
C PHE A 26 -3.20 12.71 2.76
N GLN A 27 -3.82 11.56 2.95
CA GLN A 27 -3.57 10.40 2.09
C GLN A 27 -4.52 10.48 0.90
N THR A 28 -3.96 10.44 -0.29
CA THR A 28 -4.69 10.68 -1.53
C THR A 28 -4.37 9.64 -2.60
N THR A 29 -5.30 9.49 -3.53
CA THR A 29 -5.19 8.67 -4.73
C THR A 29 -5.54 9.53 -5.95
N ARG A 30 -5.37 9.01 -7.16
CA ARG A 30 -5.75 9.73 -8.40
C ARG A 30 -7.14 10.37 -8.33
N GLY A 31 -8.13 9.68 -7.75
CA GLY A 31 -9.51 10.16 -7.67
C GLY A 31 -9.69 11.49 -6.90
N ASP A 32 -8.78 11.76 -5.97
CA ASP A 32 -8.82 13.00 -5.18
C ASP A 32 -8.31 14.21 -5.97
N TRP A 33 -7.51 13.98 -7.02
CA TRP A 33 -6.84 14.99 -7.83
C TRP A 33 -7.55 15.26 -9.15
N VAL A 34 -7.94 14.20 -9.86
CA VAL A 34 -8.48 14.29 -11.20
C VAL A 34 -9.99 14.52 -11.16
N GLY A 35 -10.44 15.50 -11.91
CA GLY A 35 -11.86 15.83 -12.09
C GLY A 35 -12.46 15.14 -13.33
N LYS A 36 -13.78 15.19 -13.43
CA LYS A 36 -14.51 14.60 -14.57
C LYS A 36 -14.55 15.53 -15.80
N TYR A 37 -14.32 16.82 -15.62
CA TYR A 37 -14.44 17.82 -16.67
C TYR A 37 -13.19 18.71 -16.71
N GLN A 38 -12.95 19.35 -17.86
CA GLN A 38 -11.83 20.28 -18.06
C GLN A 38 -11.82 21.40 -16.99
N GLY A 39 -10.66 21.73 -16.44
CA GLY A 39 -10.47 22.70 -15.38
C GLY A 39 -10.83 22.22 -13.96
N HIS A 40 -11.60 21.14 -13.82
CA HIS A 40 -11.95 20.63 -12.49
C HIS A 40 -10.76 20.01 -11.77
N SER A 41 -9.81 19.41 -12.49
CA SER A 41 -8.60 18.81 -11.93
C SER A 41 -7.71 19.87 -11.28
N VAL A 42 -7.47 20.99 -11.97
CA VAL A 42 -6.70 22.14 -11.46
C VAL A 42 -7.35 22.72 -10.20
N ALA A 43 -8.68 22.89 -10.22
CA ALA A 43 -9.42 23.44 -9.07
C ALA A 43 -9.33 22.49 -7.84
N LYS A 44 -9.45 21.17 -8.05
CA LYS A 44 -9.27 20.15 -6.99
C LYS A 44 -7.85 20.18 -6.43
N ALA A 45 -6.83 20.21 -7.30
CA ALA A 45 -5.45 20.26 -6.90
C ALA A 45 -5.16 21.50 -6.04
N LYS A 46 -5.55 22.68 -6.49
CA LYS A 46 -5.40 23.94 -5.73
C LYS A 46 -6.08 23.90 -4.37
N LYS A 47 -7.31 23.35 -4.31
CA LYS A 47 -8.05 23.21 -3.06
C LYS A 47 -7.33 22.28 -2.08
N LEU A 48 -6.89 21.11 -2.53
CA LEU A 48 -6.20 20.12 -1.70
C LEU A 48 -4.85 20.66 -1.18
N ILE A 49 -4.06 21.28 -2.05
CA ILE A 49 -2.80 21.93 -1.69
C ILE A 49 -3.03 23.03 -0.63
N LYS A 50 -4.05 23.86 -0.81
CA LYS A 50 -4.42 24.90 0.16
C LYS A 50 -4.80 24.31 1.53
N GLN A 51 -5.55 23.20 1.55
CA GLN A 51 -5.93 22.52 2.79
C GLN A 51 -4.74 21.90 3.51
N ALA A 52 -3.75 21.41 2.77
CA ALA A 52 -2.56 20.75 3.29
C ALA A 52 -1.42 21.73 3.67
N ARG A 53 -1.64 23.04 3.60
CA ARG A 53 -0.61 24.04 3.91
C ARG A 53 0.00 23.81 5.30
N GLY A 54 1.33 23.73 5.37
CA GLY A 54 2.08 23.42 6.58
C GLY A 54 2.10 21.92 6.96
N GLY A 55 1.49 21.06 6.14
CA GLY A 55 1.38 19.64 6.38
C GLY A 55 1.96 18.79 5.27
N VAL A 56 1.39 17.59 5.10
CA VAL A 56 1.90 16.56 4.19
C VAL A 56 0.78 16.01 3.30
N ILE A 57 1.05 15.90 2.02
CA ILE A 57 0.22 15.14 1.09
C ILE A 57 0.97 13.87 0.69
N PHE A 58 0.42 12.73 1.05
CA PHE A 58 0.86 11.42 0.60
C PHE A 58 0.02 10.97 -0.59
N ILE A 59 0.66 10.72 -1.73
CA ILE A 59 -0.01 10.24 -2.94
C ILE A 59 0.39 8.79 -3.15
N ASP A 60 -0.55 7.89 -2.90
CA ASP A 60 -0.34 6.46 -3.16
C ASP A 60 -0.57 6.16 -4.64
N GLU A 61 0.26 5.27 -5.19
CA GLU A 61 0.29 4.95 -6.62
C GLU A 61 0.34 6.20 -7.49
N ALA A 62 1.26 7.12 -7.15
CA ALA A 62 1.36 8.44 -7.78
C ALA A 62 1.50 8.38 -9.30
N TYR A 63 2.06 7.30 -9.86
CA TYR A 63 2.12 7.05 -11.29
C TYR A 63 0.72 7.00 -11.95
N SER A 64 -0.31 6.69 -11.17
CA SER A 64 -1.68 6.68 -11.69
C SER A 64 -2.17 8.07 -12.12
N LEU A 65 -1.53 9.15 -11.64
CA LEU A 65 -1.85 10.52 -12.08
C LEU A 65 -1.67 10.71 -13.60
N ILE A 66 -0.74 9.97 -14.22
CA ILE A 66 -0.50 10.04 -15.68
C ILE A 66 -1.08 8.86 -16.47
N ALA A 67 -1.73 7.91 -15.78
CA ALA A 67 -2.28 6.72 -16.42
C ALA A 67 -3.68 7.00 -16.96
N ALA A 68 -3.79 7.33 -18.24
CA ALA A 68 -5.07 7.33 -18.95
C ALA A 68 -5.46 5.92 -19.36
N LYS A 69 -6.76 5.63 -19.37
CA LYS A 69 -7.26 4.37 -19.93
C LYS A 69 -7.17 4.33 -21.46
N ASP A 70 -7.18 5.49 -22.13
CA ASP A 70 -7.35 5.62 -23.59
C ASP A 70 -6.37 6.62 -24.24
N GLY A 71 -5.15 6.81 -23.72
CA GLY A 71 -4.16 7.69 -24.32
C GLY A 71 -3.56 8.73 -23.37
N ASP A 72 -3.14 9.87 -23.88
CA ASP A 72 -2.48 10.93 -23.11
C ASP A 72 -3.45 11.57 -22.10
N ASP A 73 -3.08 11.56 -20.82
CA ASP A 73 -3.91 12.06 -19.73
C ASP A 73 -3.65 13.56 -19.48
N ALA A 74 -4.22 14.40 -20.32
CA ALA A 74 -4.10 15.85 -20.18
C ALA A 74 -4.46 16.34 -18.77
N TYR A 75 -5.51 15.76 -18.15
CA TYR A 75 -5.94 16.16 -16.79
C TYR A 75 -4.92 15.79 -15.71
N GLY A 76 -4.26 14.64 -15.85
CA GLY A 76 -3.20 14.24 -14.92
C GLY A 76 -1.95 15.11 -15.08
N HIS A 77 -1.60 15.49 -16.30
CA HIS A 77 -0.50 16.42 -16.54
C HIS A 77 -0.77 17.82 -15.97
N GLU A 78 -2.01 18.33 -16.05
CA GLU A 78 -2.41 19.59 -15.39
C GLU A 78 -2.21 19.50 -13.88
N VAL A 79 -2.62 18.40 -13.24
CA VAL A 79 -2.42 18.17 -11.81
C VAL A 79 -0.94 18.14 -11.43
N LEU A 80 -0.10 17.45 -12.21
CA LEU A 80 1.34 17.41 -11.98
C LEU A 80 1.97 18.79 -12.07
N THR A 81 1.52 19.62 -13.00
CA THR A 81 1.99 20.99 -13.14
C THR A 81 1.67 21.81 -11.89
N GLU A 82 0.43 21.75 -11.38
CA GLU A 82 0.03 22.41 -10.13
C GLU A 82 0.84 21.94 -8.92
N ILE A 83 1.14 20.62 -8.83
CA ILE A 83 1.98 20.07 -7.77
C ILE A 83 3.38 20.66 -7.87
N VAL A 84 3.98 20.63 -9.06
CA VAL A 84 5.34 21.14 -9.32
C VAL A 84 5.46 22.63 -9.00
N GLU A 85 4.47 23.43 -9.36
CA GLU A 85 4.39 24.86 -9.01
C GLU A 85 4.30 25.04 -7.50
N SER A 86 3.47 24.24 -6.83
CA SER A 86 3.30 24.32 -5.37
C SER A 86 4.56 23.96 -4.60
N MET A 87 5.39 23.06 -5.11
CA MET A 87 6.66 22.68 -4.48
C MET A 87 7.71 23.80 -4.51
N THR A 88 7.54 24.79 -5.36
CA THR A 88 8.45 25.94 -5.48
C THR A 88 7.94 27.20 -4.84
N ASP A 89 6.70 27.21 -4.41
CA ASP A 89 6.05 28.35 -3.78
C ASP A 89 6.17 28.28 -2.25
N PRO A 90 7.02 29.13 -1.62
CA PRO A 90 7.21 29.13 -0.17
C PRO A 90 5.91 29.37 0.61
N ASP A 91 4.97 30.12 0.02
CA ASP A 91 3.71 30.43 0.67
C ASP A 91 2.78 29.22 0.78
N LYS A 92 2.94 28.24 -0.08
CA LYS A 92 2.14 27.02 -0.03
C LYS A 92 2.63 26.04 1.05
N ASN A 93 3.94 25.96 1.28
CA ASN A 93 4.57 25.20 2.37
C ASN A 93 3.92 23.82 2.58
N VAL A 94 3.92 22.98 1.54
CA VAL A 94 3.35 21.62 1.57
C VAL A 94 4.44 20.62 1.26
N THR A 95 4.56 19.57 2.07
CA THR A 95 5.47 18.46 1.84
C THR A 95 4.76 17.36 1.06
N PHE A 96 5.37 16.87 -0.01
CA PHE A 96 4.81 15.79 -0.82
C PHE A 96 5.60 14.50 -0.60
N ILE A 97 4.86 13.39 -0.41
CA ILE A 97 5.38 12.04 -0.41
C ILE A 97 4.68 11.27 -1.53
N PHE A 98 5.46 10.84 -2.52
CA PHE A 98 4.96 9.99 -3.60
C PHE A 98 5.33 8.54 -3.35
N ALA A 99 4.37 7.64 -3.51
CA ALA A 99 4.57 6.20 -3.39
C ALA A 99 4.12 5.49 -4.67
N GLY A 100 4.83 4.43 -5.04
CA GLY A 100 4.51 3.64 -6.23
C GLY A 100 5.52 2.54 -6.47
N TYR A 101 5.33 1.79 -7.54
CA TYR A 101 6.29 0.80 -8.02
C TYR A 101 7.40 1.47 -8.81
N GLU A 102 8.63 0.99 -8.68
CA GLU A 102 9.84 1.64 -9.22
C GLU A 102 9.74 1.94 -10.73
N ASN A 103 9.32 0.95 -11.51
CA ASN A 103 9.20 1.10 -12.97
C ASN A 103 8.17 2.15 -13.37
N ASP A 104 7.04 2.19 -12.69
CA ASP A 104 5.95 3.12 -13.01
C ASP A 104 6.24 4.54 -12.49
N MET A 105 6.91 4.65 -11.34
CA MET A 105 7.43 5.92 -10.85
C MET A 105 8.48 6.52 -11.79
N SER A 106 9.29 5.69 -12.44
CA SER A 106 10.24 6.16 -13.45
C SER A 106 9.53 6.80 -14.66
N LYS A 107 8.39 6.25 -15.09
CA LYS A 107 7.53 6.83 -16.14
C LYS A 107 6.96 8.18 -15.69
N LEU A 108 6.45 8.26 -14.45
CA LEU A 108 5.94 9.50 -13.87
C LEU A 108 7.00 10.62 -13.88
N PHE A 109 8.21 10.32 -13.42
CA PHE A 109 9.31 11.30 -13.43
C PHE A 109 9.78 11.64 -14.85
N GLY A 110 9.65 10.74 -15.83
CA GLY A 110 9.89 10.99 -17.23
C GLY A 110 8.86 11.93 -17.87
N ALA A 111 7.60 11.83 -17.46
CA ALA A 111 6.52 12.66 -17.96
C ALA A 111 6.66 14.15 -17.59
N ASN A 112 7.33 14.46 -16.46
CA ASN A 112 7.58 15.83 -16.04
C ASN A 112 9.01 15.99 -15.48
N LYS A 113 9.92 16.56 -16.30
CA LYS A 113 11.31 16.79 -15.90
C LYS A 113 11.46 17.74 -14.69
N GLY A 114 10.51 18.64 -14.47
CA GLY A 114 10.48 19.54 -13.32
C GLY A 114 10.22 18.80 -12.03
N LEU A 115 9.37 17.78 -12.06
CA LEU A 115 9.03 16.97 -10.90
C LEU A 115 10.26 16.27 -10.31
N ARG A 116 11.05 15.60 -11.15
CA ARG A 116 12.25 14.85 -10.70
C ARG A 116 13.26 15.71 -9.93
N ARG A 117 13.42 16.97 -10.34
CA ARG A 117 14.39 17.89 -9.71
C ARG A 117 13.95 18.36 -8.32
N ARG A 118 12.67 18.24 -7.97
CA ARG A 118 12.11 18.73 -6.71
C ARG A 118 12.07 17.65 -5.63
N PHE A 119 12.21 16.38 -6.01
CA PHE A 119 12.37 15.29 -5.06
C PHE A 119 13.83 15.10 -4.67
N GLY A 120 14.18 15.52 -3.45
CA GLY A 120 15.53 15.39 -2.90
C GLY A 120 15.87 13.98 -2.41
N TYR A 121 14.83 13.21 -2.04
CA TYR A 121 15.02 11.90 -1.41
C TYR A 121 14.18 10.82 -2.09
N ILE A 122 14.80 9.67 -2.34
CA ILE A 122 14.16 8.47 -2.86
C ILE A 122 14.49 7.30 -1.94
N TYR A 123 13.46 6.70 -1.37
CA TYR A 123 13.58 5.53 -0.52
C TYR A 123 13.12 4.29 -1.28
N LYS A 124 14.01 3.31 -1.44
CA LYS A 124 13.67 2.02 -2.01
C LYS A 124 13.37 1.03 -0.89
N LEU A 125 12.11 0.60 -0.80
CA LEU A 125 11.72 -0.42 0.16
C LEU A 125 12.07 -1.80 -0.39
N LYS A 126 12.95 -2.50 0.32
CA LYS A 126 13.26 -3.91 0.03
C LYS A 126 12.11 -4.79 0.50
N GLN A 127 11.92 -5.91 -0.18
CA GLN A 127 11.01 -6.94 0.32
C GLN A 127 11.50 -7.45 1.68
N PRO A 128 10.59 -7.62 2.66
CA PRO A 128 10.95 -8.14 3.96
C PRO A 128 11.48 -9.56 3.84
N ASP A 129 12.46 -9.91 4.65
CA ASP A 129 12.90 -11.30 4.83
C ASP A 129 11.88 -12.11 5.64
N ALA A 130 12.14 -13.39 5.82
CA ALA A 130 11.24 -14.31 6.51
C ALA A 130 10.93 -13.90 7.97
N LEU A 131 11.94 -13.40 8.68
CA LEU A 131 11.75 -12.93 10.05
C LEU A 131 10.87 -11.68 10.09
N HIS A 132 11.13 -10.71 9.21
CA HIS A 132 10.32 -9.49 9.12
C HIS A 132 8.90 -9.79 8.65
N LEU A 133 8.71 -10.72 7.70
CA LEU A 133 7.38 -11.19 7.29
C LEU A 133 6.60 -11.79 8.48
N PHE A 134 7.26 -12.63 9.27
CA PHE A 134 6.66 -13.20 10.46
C PHE A 134 6.32 -12.14 11.54
N LEU A 135 7.19 -11.14 11.72
CA LEU A 135 6.91 -10.03 12.64
C LEU A 135 5.72 -9.17 12.18
N ILE A 136 5.62 -8.90 10.87
CA ILE A 136 4.47 -8.20 10.26
C ILE A 136 3.20 -9.03 10.51
N PHE A 137 3.24 -10.32 10.21
CA PHE A 137 2.15 -11.26 10.44
C PHE A 137 1.71 -11.27 11.92
N GLN A 138 2.66 -11.33 12.87
CA GLN A 138 2.34 -11.29 14.30
C GLN A 138 1.69 -9.96 14.71
N LYS A 139 2.16 -8.83 14.18
CA LYS A 139 1.57 -7.52 14.46
C LYS A 139 0.12 -7.46 13.98
N GLN A 140 -0.13 -7.85 12.74
CA GLN A 140 -1.46 -7.89 12.14
C GLN A 140 -2.39 -8.87 12.90
N LEU A 141 -1.90 -10.07 13.27
CA LEU A 141 -2.67 -10.99 14.12
C LEU A 141 -3.10 -10.37 15.44
N LYS A 142 -2.21 -9.59 16.08
CA LYS A 142 -2.51 -8.91 17.35
C LYS A 142 -3.65 -7.89 17.19
N GLU A 143 -3.70 -7.17 16.08
CA GLU A 143 -4.78 -6.23 15.73
C GLU A 143 -6.13 -6.96 15.66
N HIS A 144 -6.14 -8.20 15.17
CA HIS A 144 -7.31 -9.08 15.16
C HIS A 144 -7.54 -9.85 16.48
N LYS A 145 -6.75 -9.58 17.53
CA LYS A 145 -6.79 -10.29 18.83
C LYS A 145 -6.47 -11.79 18.72
N TRP A 146 -5.68 -12.19 17.71
CA TRP A 146 -5.15 -13.54 17.53
C TRP A 146 -3.65 -13.58 17.85
N LYS A 147 -3.10 -14.77 18.09
CA LYS A 147 -1.67 -14.96 18.37
C LYS A 147 -1.15 -16.32 17.92
N VAL A 148 0.15 -16.37 17.62
CA VAL A 148 0.89 -17.64 17.49
C VAL A 148 1.48 -17.98 18.86
N PRO A 149 1.29 -19.21 19.39
CA PRO A 149 1.90 -19.65 20.65
C PRO A 149 3.41 -19.47 20.63
N LYS A 150 4.00 -19.13 21.78
CA LYS A 150 5.45 -18.93 21.87
C LYS A 150 6.25 -20.16 21.44
N SER A 151 5.76 -21.37 21.75
CA SER A 151 6.38 -22.65 21.36
C SER A 151 6.44 -22.88 19.85
N GLU A 152 5.51 -22.32 19.08
CA GLU A 152 5.45 -22.53 17.64
C GLU A 152 6.16 -21.44 16.81
N ARG A 153 6.57 -20.34 17.45
CA ARG A 153 7.20 -19.23 16.73
C ARG A 153 8.45 -19.59 15.92
N PRO A 154 9.41 -20.39 16.45
CA PRO A 154 10.59 -20.78 15.68
C PRO A 154 10.21 -21.54 14.39
N THR A 155 9.30 -22.51 14.52
CA THR A 155 8.80 -23.30 13.40
C THR A 155 8.02 -22.43 12.40
N ALA A 156 7.25 -21.45 12.90
CA ALA A 156 6.55 -20.50 12.05
C ALA A 156 7.53 -19.63 11.25
N VAL A 157 8.62 -19.12 11.84
CA VAL A 157 9.64 -18.37 11.10
C VAL A 157 10.25 -19.21 9.98
N MET A 158 10.58 -20.48 10.27
CA MET A 158 11.08 -21.42 9.26
C MET A 158 10.06 -21.63 8.12
N PHE A 159 8.79 -21.73 8.48
CA PHE A 159 7.71 -21.84 7.50
C PHE A 159 7.67 -20.61 6.56
N PHE A 160 7.77 -19.38 7.09
CA PHE A 160 7.82 -18.16 6.28
C PHE A 160 9.08 -18.11 5.39
N GLN A 161 10.18 -18.71 5.84
CA GLN A 161 11.41 -18.81 5.04
C GLN A 161 11.24 -19.81 3.87
N GLN A 162 10.62 -20.97 4.13
CA GLN A 162 10.39 -22.00 3.13
C GLN A 162 9.36 -21.60 2.06
N HIS A 163 8.41 -20.74 2.42
CA HIS A 163 7.28 -20.35 1.57
C HIS A 163 7.25 -18.86 1.28
N LYS A 164 8.43 -18.25 1.13
CA LYS A 164 8.55 -16.80 0.91
C LYS A 164 7.86 -16.34 -0.38
N GLU A 165 7.75 -17.20 -1.36
CA GLU A 165 7.14 -16.94 -2.66
C GLU A 165 5.68 -16.52 -2.59
N ILE A 166 4.91 -17.01 -1.60
CA ILE A 166 3.49 -16.61 -1.43
C ILE A 166 3.34 -15.20 -0.83
N PHE A 167 4.42 -14.60 -0.36
CA PHE A 167 4.42 -13.28 0.27
C PHE A 167 5.01 -12.20 -0.64
N GLU A 168 4.82 -12.31 -1.94
CA GLU A 168 5.35 -11.38 -2.96
C GLU A 168 5.02 -9.91 -2.66
N TRP A 169 3.83 -9.64 -2.13
CA TRP A 169 3.38 -8.30 -1.79
C TRP A 169 3.64 -7.91 -0.32
N GLY A 170 4.52 -8.63 0.37
CA GLY A 170 4.91 -8.37 1.76
C GLY A 170 3.72 -8.31 2.72
N GLY A 171 3.49 -7.18 3.38
CA GLY A 171 2.42 -7.01 4.36
C GLY A 171 1.00 -7.21 3.81
N GLY A 172 0.75 -6.96 2.51
CA GLY A 172 -0.52 -7.26 1.87
C GLY A 172 -0.75 -8.77 1.75
N SER A 173 0.27 -9.53 1.36
CA SER A 173 0.18 -11.00 1.31
C SER A 173 0.00 -11.61 2.69
N THR A 174 0.65 -11.04 3.74
CA THR A 174 0.48 -11.55 5.11
C THR A 174 -0.94 -11.29 5.63
N GLU A 175 -1.60 -10.20 5.25
CA GLU A 175 -2.99 -9.92 5.61
C GLU A 175 -3.94 -10.96 4.99
N ASN A 176 -3.79 -11.27 3.70
CA ASN A 176 -4.56 -12.32 3.05
C ASN A 176 -4.31 -13.69 3.69
N PHE A 177 -3.05 -13.99 4.00
CA PHE A 177 -2.67 -15.23 4.67
C PHE A 177 -3.31 -15.36 6.05
N ILE A 178 -3.44 -14.27 6.80
CA ILE A 178 -4.14 -14.24 8.10
C ILE A 178 -5.60 -14.67 7.95
N GLN A 179 -6.29 -14.23 6.91
CA GLN A 179 -7.70 -14.61 6.74
C GLN A 179 -7.84 -16.13 6.58
N HIS A 180 -7.00 -16.74 5.73
CA HIS A 180 -6.99 -18.21 5.55
C HIS A 180 -6.58 -18.95 6.83
N ALA A 181 -5.55 -18.46 7.54
CA ALA A 181 -5.10 -19.06 8.80
C ALA A 181 -6.17 -18.99 9.90
N LYS A 182 -6.89 -17.87 9.98
CA LYS A 182 -8.03 -17.72 10.91
C LYS A 182 -9.16 -18.66 10.55
N GLN A 183 -9.51 -18.78 9.27
CA GLN A 183 -10.54 -19.69 8.82
C GLN A 183 -10.21 -21.14 9.18
N SER A 184 -8.97 -21.57 8.94
CA SER A 184 -8.49 -22.91 9.36
C SER A 184 -8.60 -23.11 10.86
N ALA A 185 -8.13 -22.12 11.64
CA ALA A 185 -8.18 -22.20 13.10
C ALA A 185 -9.63 -22.24 13.64
N ILE A 186 -10.55 -21.48 13.07
CA ILE A 186 -11.97 -21.50 13.42
C ILE A 186 -12.55 -22.87 13.13
N SER A 187 -12.29 -23.46 11.97
CA SER A 187 -12.76 -24.79 11.60
C SER A 187 -12.24 -25.87 12.54
N ARG A 188 -10.96 -25.77 12.97
CA ARG A 188 -10.34 -26.69 13.92
C ARG A 188 -10.91 -26.56 15.33
N LEU A 189 -11.28 -25.34 15.75
CA LEU A 189 -11.75 -25.03 17.10
C LEU A 189 -13.27 -25.19 17.25
N PHE A 190 -14.00 -25.36 16.17
CA PHE A 190 -15.47 -25.54 16.24
C PHE A 190 -15.85 -26.81 16.99
N PRO A 191 -16.84 -26.76 17.94
CA PRO A 191 -17.67 -25.60 18.33
C PRO A 191 -17.05 -24.71 19.44
N ILE A 192 -15.86 -25.00 19.93
CA ILE A 192 -15.23 -24.33 21.09
C ILE A 192 -14.37 -23.17 20.60
N GLN A 193 -14.90 -21.94 20.63
CA GLN A 193 -14.26 -20.76 20.05
C GLN A 193 -13.40 -19.91 21.00
N HIS A 194 -13.03 -20.39 22.18
CA HIS A 194 -12.39 -19.51 23.19
C HIS A 194 -10.88 -19.26 23.00
N ASP A 195 -10.18 -20.04 22.19
CA ASP A 195 -8.72 -19.94 22.05
C ASP A 195 -8.30 -19.38 20.69
N LYS A 196 -8.14 -18.05 20.60
CA LYS A 196 -7.70 -17.34 19.38
C LYS A 196 -6.21 -17.56 19.08
N LYS A 197 -5.81 -18.82 18.88
CA LYS A 197 -4.44 -19.22 18.56
C LYS A 197 -4.37 -19.81 17.16
N ILE A 198 -3.39 -19.34 16.40
CA ILE A 198 -2.99 -19.91 15.12
C ILE A 198 -1.88 -20.91 15.39
N MET A 199 -2.08 -22.16 15.01
CA MET A 199 -1.14 -23.26 15.13
C MET A 199 -0.45 -23.54 13.80
N MET A 200 0.63 -24.32 13.79
CA MET A 200 1.32 -24.68 12.55
C MET A 200 0.44 -25.40 11.53
N VAL A 201 -0.53 -26.19 12.00
CA VAL A 201 -1.51 -26.85 11.11
C VAL A 201 -2.35 -25.82 10.36
N ASP A 202 -2.73 -24.71 11.01
CA ASP A 202 -3.50 -23.65 10.40
C ASP A 202 -2.68 -22.87 9.34
N LEU A 203 -1.39 -22.66 9.61
CA LEU A 203 -0.47 -22.03 8.64
C LEU A 203 -0.27 -22.90 7.39
N LYS A 204 -0.11 -24.23 7.57
CA LYS A 204 0.01 -25.17 6.46
C LYS A 204 -1.25 -25.21 5.59
N GLU A 205 -2.42 -25.21 6.23
CA GLU A 205 -3.69 -25.21 5.51
C GLU A 205 -3.92 -23.88 4.78
N ALA A 206 -3.60 -22.75 5.42
CA ALA A 206 -3.67 -21.43 4.78
C ALA A 206 -2.76 -21.36 3.53
N HIS A 207 -1.54 -21.90 3.62
CA HIS A 207 -0.64 -21.98 2.48
C HIS A 207 -1.25 -22.79 1.34
N ARG A 208 -1.80 -23.99 1.65
CA ARG A 208 -2.45 -24.84 0.66
C ARG A 208 -3.58 -24.10 -0.07
N GLN A 209 -4.41 -23.37 0.68
CA GLN A 209 -5.52 -22.59 0.12
C GLN A 209 -5.02 -21.45 -0.76
N MET A 210 -4.01 -20.70 -0.35
CA MET A 210 -3.44 -19.63 -1.17
C MET A 210 -2.80 -20.15 -2.46
N VAL A 211 -2.07 -21.26 -2.41
CA VAL A 211 -1.48 -21.89 -3.61
C VAL A 211 -2.57 -22.37 -4.57
N MET A 212 -3.65 -22.96 -4.06
CA MET A 212 -4.79 -23.36 -4.90
C MET A 212 -5.47 -22.16 -5.53
N HIS A 213 -5.69 -21.10 -4.78
CA HIS A 213 -6.31 -19.87 -5.28
C HIS A 213 -5.46 -19.22 -6.39
N ASN A 214 -4.15 -19.15 -6.20
CA ASN A 214 -3.24 -18.60 -7.22
C ASN A 214 -3.17 -19.46 -8.49
N LYS A 215 -3.35 -20.78 -8.38
CA LYS A 215 -3.44 -21.67 -9.56
C LYS A 215 -4.78 -21.58 -10.28
N SER A 216 -5.86 -21.23 -9.57
CA SER A 216 -7.19 -21.06 -10.17
C SER A 216 -7.40 -19.71 -10.88
N THR A 217 -6.42 -18.81 -10.84
CA THR A 217 -6.38 -17.57 -11.63
C THR A 217 -5.84 -17.75 -13.05
N ASP A 218 -5.77 -18.99 -13.55
CA ASP A 218 -5.67 -19.23 -14.99
C ASP A 218 -6.83 -18.47 -15.70
N PRO A 219 -6.59 -17.85 -16.86
CA PRO A 219 -7.59 -17.00 -17.50
C PRO A 219 -8.88 -17.80 -17.68
N ILE A 220 -9.96 -17.29 -17.07
CA ILE A 220 -11.29 -17.89 -17.18
C ILE A 220 -11.56 -18.14 -18.65
N PRO A 221 -11.83 -19.41 -19.07
CA PRO A 221 -12.09 -19.70 -20.46
C PRO A 221 -13.17 -18.77 -21.02
N PRO A 222 -13.05 -18.29 -22.26
CA PRO A 222 -13.96 -17.27 -22.81
C PRO A 222 -15.46 -17.60 -22.69
N HIS A 223 -15.82 -18.87 -22.67
CA HIS A 223 -17.19 -19.34 -22.54
C HIS A 223 -17.76 -19.27 -21.12
N ILE A 224 -16.92 -19.06 -20.07
CA ILE A 224 -17.34 -18.94 -18.68
C ILE A 224 -17.42 -17.45 -18.24
N LYS A 225 -16.77 -16.54 -18.98
CA LYS A 225 -16.72 -15.10 -18.65
C LYS A 225 -18.10 -14.43 -18.48
N ASN A 226 -19.15 -15.00 -19.07
CA ASN A 226 -20.51 -14.47 -19.02
C ASN A 226 -21.41 -15.14 -17.96
N MET A 227 -20.86 -16.01 -17.12
CA MET A 227 -21.64 -16.72 -16.07
C MET A 227 -21.57 -16.06 -14.69
N TYR A 228 -20.77 -15.00 -14.54
CA TYR A 228 -20.69 -14.19 -13.31
C TYR A 228 -21.30 -12.81 -13.58
N LEU A 229 -22.58 -12.68 -13.32
CA LEU A 229 -23.29 -11.42 -13.13
C LEU A 229 -23.47 -11.18 -11.64
#